data_5db17e25782780ce303aec77ca400e63
#
_entry.id   5db17e25782780ce303aec77ca400e63
#
_cell.length_a   1.000
_cell.length_b   1.000
_cell.length_c   1.000
_cell.angle_alpha   90.00
_cell.angle_beta   90.00
_cell.angle_gamma   90.00
#
_symmetry.space_group_name_H-M   'P 1'
#
loop_
_entity.id
_entity.type
_entity.pdbx_description
1 polymer ?
#
loop_
_entity_poly.entity_id
_entity_poly.type
_entity_poly.pdbx_seq_one_letter_code
_entity_poly.pdbx_strand_id
1 'polypeptide(L)'
;MTDTLARTVADVLGVPATDVLSADSLFDLPGFDSIAIVSVLERLEDDLGVEVPAEQIVPEAFESLTALRSLLDAALPEGAHP
;
A
#
# COMPACT_ATOMS: atom_id res chain seq x y z
N MET A 1 -7.17 7.45 -5.08
CA MET A 1 -6.61 6.42 -4.14
C MET A 1 -5.46 5.64 -4.77
N THR A 2 -5.64 5.06 -5.95
CA THR A 2 -4.58 4.27 -6.60
C THR A 2 -3.31 5.08 -6.85
N ASP A 3 -3.43 6.32 -7.30
CA ASP A 3 -2.28 7.20 -7.52
C ASP A 3 -1.53 7.49 -6.22
N THR A 4 -2.27 7.71 -5.13
CA THR A 4 -1.67 7.94 -3.81
C THR A 4 -0.90 6.70 -3.35
N LEU A 5 -1.47 5.52 -3.53
CA LEU A 5 -0.82 4.26 -3.18
C LEU A 5 0.45 4.05 -3.98
N ALA A 6 0.38 4.29 -5.29
CA ALA A 6 1.54 4.15 -6.18
C ALA A 6 2.66 5.10 -5.78
N ARG A 7 2.33 6.34 -5.45
CA ARG A 7 3.33 7.33 -5.03
C ARG A 7 3.99 6.94 -3.71
N THR A 8 3.19 6.45 -2.76
CA THR A 8 3.73 6.04 -1.47
C THR A 8 4.70 4.88 -1.62
N VAL A 9 4.33 3.87 -2.41
CA VAL A 9 5.21 2.74 -2.69
C VAL A 9 6.47 3.22 -3.40
N ALA A 10 6.32 4.07 -4.40
CA ALA A 10 7.45 4.62 -5.16
C ALA A 10 8.40 5.38 -4.25
N ASP A 11 7.88 6.21 -3.35
CA ASP A 11 8.70 6.99 -2.43
C ASP A 11 9.49 6.09 -1.47
N VAL A 12 8.84 5.06 -0.94
CA VAL A 12 9.50 4.13 -0.01
C VAL A 12 10.61 3.36 -0.72
N LEU A 13 10.36 2.93 -1.95
CA LEU A 13 11.32 2.12 -2.71
C LEU A 13 12.36 2.94 -3.46
N GLY A 14 12.13 4.23 -3.63
CA GLY A 14 13.01 5.08 -4.42
C GLY A 14 12.94 4.80 -5.91
N VAL A 15 11.77 4.41 -6.42
CA VAL A 15 11.56 4.13 -7.84
C VAL A 15 10.48 5.06 -8.40
N PRO A 16 10.41 5.24 -9.74
CA PRO A 16 9.34 6.05 -10.32
C PRO A 16 7.96 5.42 -10.10
N ALA A 17 6.95 6.26 -9.90
CA ALA A 17 5.58 5.77 -9.72
C ALA A 17 5.09 4.97 -10.93
N THR A 18 5.58 5.29 -12.13
CA THR A 18 5.24 4.54 -13.35
C THR A 18 5.68 3.08 -13.27
N ASP A 19 6.81 2.81 -12.61
CA ASP A 19 7.28 1.43 -12.40
C ASP A 19 6.32 0.68 -11.49
N VAL A 20 5.82 1.35 -10.45
CA VAL A 20 4.84 0.76 -9.54
C VAL A 20 3.54 0.43 -10.26
N LEU A 21 3.05 1.37 -11.08
CA LEU A 21 1.81 1.20 -11.83
C LEU A 21 1.92 0.11 -12.89
N SER A 22 3.11 -0.11 -13.44
CA SER A 22 3.34 -1.10 -14.50
C SER A 22 3.65 -2.49 -13.99
N ALA A 23 3.96 -2.64 -12.70
CA ALA A 23 4.36 -3.93 -12.15
C ALA A 23 3.17 -4.89 -12.10
N ASP A 24 3.38 -6.12 -12.53
CA ASP A 24 2.37 -7.17 -12.44
C ASP A 24 2.15 -7.55 -10.97
N SER A 25 3.22 -7.55 -10.19
CA SER A 25 3.16 -7.75 -8.75
C SER A 25 4.09 -6.74 -8.09
N LEU A 26 3.67 -6.17 -6.96
CA LEU A 26 4.52 -5.25 -6.22
C LEU A 26 5.80 -5.93 -5.73
N PHE A 27 5.76 -7.25 -5.53
CA PHE A 27 6.94 -8.01 -5.13
C PHE A 27 7.99 -8.12 -6.24
N ASP A 28 7.65 -7.78 -7.47
CA ASP A 28 8.60 -7.69 -8.57
C ASP A 28 9.45 -6.42 -8.50
N LEU A 29 9.03 -5.45 -7.69
CA LEU A 29 9.77 -4.20 -7.54
C LEU A 29 11.01 -4.40 -6.67
N PRO A 30 12.14 -3.77 -7.03
CA PRO A 30 13.36 -3.88 -6.22
C PRO A 30 13.15 -3.30 -4.83
N GLY A 31 13.57 -4.04 -3.81
CA GLY A 31 13.48 -3.60 -2.43
C GLY A 31 12.13 -3.77 -1.76
N PHE A 32 11.14 -4.33 -2.45
CA PHE A 32 9.83 -4.54 -1.86
C PHE A 32 9.82 -5.82 -1.02
N ASP A 33 10.26 -5.69 0.22
CA ASP A 33 10.38 -6.77 1.19
C ASP A 33 9.53 -6.45 2.42
N SER A 34 9.68 -7.25 3.49
CA SER A 34 8.90 -7.07 4.72
C SER A 34 9.10 -5.70 5.34
N ILE A 35 10.30 -5.15 5.26
CA ILE A 35 10.59 -3.83 5.82
C ILE A 35 9.90 -2.75 5.00
N ALA A 36 9.96 -2.88 3.68
CA ALA A 36 9.27 -1.94 2.80
C ALA A 36 7.76 -1.98 2.99
N ILE A 37 7.19 -3.17 3.17
CA ILE A 37 5.76 -3.35 3.46
C ILE A 37 5.37 -2.56 4.72
N VAL A 38 6.13 -2.70 5.78
CA VAL A 38 5.86 -1.98 7.03
C VAL A 38 5.96 -0.47 6.81
N SER A 39 6.99 -0.02 6.10
CA SER A 39 7.18 1.40 5.83
C SER A 39 6.04 1.99 4.99
N VAL A 40 5.62 1.28 3.95
CA VAL A 40 4.50 1.70 3.11
C VAL A 40 3.23 1.78 3.95
N LEU A 41 2.97 0.75 4.74
CA LEU A 41 1.77 0.69 5.56
C LEU A 41 1.73 1.82 6.58
N GLU A 42 2.83 2.09 7.27
CA GLU A 42 2.91 3.17 8.25
C GLU A 42 2.60 4.53 7.60
N ARG A 43 3.15 4.77 6.42
CA ARG A 43 2.91 6.02 5.72
C ARG A 43 1.46 6.16 5.28
N LEU A 44 0.86 5.07 4.80
CA LEU A 44 -0.54 5.08 4.38
C LEU A 44 -1.47 5.25 5.58
N GLU A 45 -1.18 4.60 6.69
CA GLU A 45 -1.96 4.78 7.91
C GLU A 45 -1.93 6.23 8.38
N ASP A 46 -0.77 6.86 8.31
CA ASP A 46 -0.61 8.25 8.71
C ASP A 46 -1.33 9.20 7.74
N ASP A 47 -1.15 8.99 6.44
CA ASP A 47 -1.74 9.85 5.42
C ASP A 47 -3.27 9.75 5.37
N LEU A 48 -3.81 8.56 5.57
CA LEU A 48 -5.25 8.31 5.47
C LEU A 48 -5.96 8.34 6.82
N GLY A 49 -5.19 8.39 7.92
CA GLY A 49 -5.77 8.38 9.25
C GLY A 49 -6.45 7.06 9.60
N VAL A 50 -5.92 5.95 9.11
CA VAL A 50 -6.48 4.61 9.33
C VAL A 50 -5.50 3.76 10.12
N GLU A 51 -6.01 2.67 10.69
CA GLU A 51 -5.19 1.69 11.39
C GLU A 51 -5.56 0.31 10.87
N VAL A 52 -4.55 -0.40 10.35
CA VAL A 52 -4.76 -1.74 9.79
C VAL A 52 -4.40 -2.77 10.85
N PRO A 53 -5.34 -3.67 11.22
CA PRO A 53 -5.04 -4.72 12.19
C PRO A 53 -3.90 -5.62 11.70
N ALA A 54 -3.02 -6.01 12.63
CA ALA A 54 -1.86 -6.85 12.30
C ALA A 54 -2.26 -8.17 11.62
N GLU A 55 -3.40 -8.71 11.98
CA GLU A 55 -3.91 -9.96 11.39
C GLU A 55 -4.26 -9.85 9.92
N GLN A 56 -4.43 -8.63 9.40
CA GLN A 56 -4.71 -8.38 7.99
C GLN A 56 -3.46 -8.04 7.19
N ILE A 57 -2.32 -7.93 7.86
CA ILE A 57 -1.04 -7.64 7.21
C ILE A 57 -0.45 -8.97 6.73
N VAL A 58 -0.90 -9.38 5.56
CA VAL A 58 -0.49 -10.65 4.94
C VAL A 58 0.09 -10.36 3.55
N PRO A 59 0.99 -11.22 3.04
CA PRO A 59 1.63 -10.96 1.73
C PRO A 59 0.64 -10.75 0.60
N GLU A 60 -0.45 -11.47 0.58
CA GLU A 60 -1.47 -11.36 -0.48
C GLU A 60 -2.08 -9.96 -0.57
N ALA A 61 -2.16 -9.25 0.56
CA ALA A 61 -2.71 -7.89 0.57
C ALA A 61 -1.79 -6.87 -0.08
N PHE A 62 -0.53 -7.24 -0.29
CA PHE A 62 0.49 -6.35 -0.85
C PHE A 62 0.99 -6.80 -2.22
N GLU A 63 0.33 -7.77 -2.84
CA GLU A 63 0.72 -8.25 -4.18
C GLU A 63 0.48 -7.22 -5.27
N SER A 64 -0.56 -6.42 -5.13
CA SER A 64 -0.93 -5.43 -6.15
C SER A 64 -1.52 -4.20 -5.50
N LEU A 65 -1.58 -3.12 -6.27
CA LEU A 65 -2.24 -1.89 -5.81
C LEU A 65 -3.74 -2.13 -5.54
N THR A 66 -4.36 -2.98 -6.33
CA THR A 66 -5.77 -3.34 -6.13
C THR A 66 -5.98 -4.04 -4.79
N ALA A 67 -5.12 -5.02 -4.47
CA ALA A 67 -5.19 -5.72 -3.20
C ALA A 67 -4.93 -4.78 -2.03
N LEU A 68 -3.93 -3.91 -2.15
CA LEU A 68 -3.60 -2.93 -1.13
C LEU A 68 -4.75 -1.94 -0.92
N ARG A 69 -5.35 -1.49 -2.00
CA ARG A 69 -6.52 -0.60 -1.90
C ARG A 69 -7.67 -1.27 -1.17
N SER A 70 -7.94 -2.54 -1.47
CA SER A 70 -9.00 -3.29 -0.79
C SER A 70 -8.74 -3.40 0.71
N LEU A 71 -7.49 -3.62 1.09
CA LEU A 71 -7.08 -3.67 2.49
C LEU A 71 -7.37 -2.34 3.19
N LEU A 72 -6.98 -1.23 2.56
CA LEU A 72 -7.17 0.10 3.12
C LEU A 72 -8.66 0.49 3.18
N ASP A 73 -9.42 0.15 2.15
CA ASP A 73 -10.87 0.40 2.15
C ASP A 73 -11.55 -0.30 3.32
N ALA A 74 -11.14 -1.52 3.61
CA ALA A 74 -11.68 -2.29 4.74
C ALA A 74 -11.28 -1.68 6.09
N ALA A 75 -10.16 -0.97 6.15
CA ALA A 75 -9.67 -0.34 7.36
C ALA A 75 -10.27 1.05 7.60
N LEU A 76 -10.86 1.68 6.58
CA LEU A 76 -11.48 2.99 6.75
C LEU A 76 -12.72 2.88 7.65
N PRO A 77 -12.89 3.82 8.61
CA PRO A 77 -14.05 3.79 9.48
C PRO A 77 -15.33 4.03 8.68
N GLU A 78 -16.41 3.38 9.09
CA GLU A 78 -17.72 3.66 8.54
C GLU A 78 -18.06 5.13 8.74
N GLY A 79 -18.63 5.76 7.71
CA GLY A 79 -18.93 7.18 7.77
C GLY A 79 -17.80 8.09 7.35
N ALA A 80 -16.60 7.56 7.13
CA ALA A 80 -15.50 8.32 6.56
C ALA A 80 -15.64 8.49 5.05
N HIS A 81 -16.55 7.75 4.46
CA HIS A 81 -16.83 7.85 3.03
C HIS A 81 -17.73 9.05 2.76
N PRO A 82 -17.41 9.81 1.73
CA PRO A 82 -18.29 10.90 1.31
C PRO A 82 -19.65 10.40 0.83
#